data_dabb6d0df25b4c44ade1ee349d79b1ce
#
_entry.id   dabb6d0df25b4c44ade1ee349d79b1ce
#
_cell.length_a   1.000
_cell.length_b   1.000
_cell.length_c   1.000
_cell.angle_alpha   90.00
_cell.angle_beta   90.00
_cell.angle_gamma   90.00
#
_symmetry.space_group_name_H-M   'P 1'
#
loop_
_entity.id
_entity.type
_entity.pdbx_description
1 polymer ?
#
loop_
_entity_poly.entity_id
_entity_poly.type
_entity_poly.pdbx_seq_one_letter_code
_entity_poly.pdbx_strand_id
1 'polypeptide(L)'
;MGAGETGSVYKVRRAVHPIRACVTVPGSKSVTNRALFMAAMACGHTVLDGALFSDDSRHFIGSLEALGYNVAVDEVDKRVEIDGLGGKIPNRTGTIDVGSAGTAARFLTAMLALSDGGYTINATPQMQARPMDSLFEALTELGAEFEYLGEKGHLPVKVRGRGCHGVPYKNCSPDNAQNTALMDTGTGNAGDRPAVVHIDISRSTQFLSALMM
;
A
#
# COMPACT_ATOMS: atom_id res chain seq x y z
N MET A 1 -21.44 11.50 38.04
CA MET A 1 -22.70 11.10 37.40
C MET A 1 -22.33 10.66 35.98
N GLY A 2 -22.24 9.35 35.79
CA GLY A 2 -21.86 8.78 34.50
C GLY A 2 -23.07 8.82 33.56
N ALA A 3 -22.86 9.41 32.37
CA ALA A 3 -23.80 9.27 31.27
C ALA A 3 -23.68 7.84 30.73
N GLY A 4 -24.74 7.04 30.97
CA GLY A 4 -24.84 5.69 30.43
C GLY A 4 -24.92 5.74 28.92
N GLU A 5 -24.06 4.99 28.23
CA GLU A 5 -24.16 4.68 26.81
C GLU A 5 -25.50 3.94 26.60
N THR A 6 -26.45 4.60 25.97
CA THR A 6 -27.68 3.96 25.49
C THR A 6 -27.32 3.11 24.29
N GLY A 7 -26.96 1.85 24.52
CA GLY A 7 -26.78 0.88 23.46
C GLY A 7 -28.07 0.78 22.63
N SER A 8 -27.97 1.07 21.33
CA SER A 8 -29.08 0.90 20.40
C SER A 8 -29.37 -0.59 20.22
N VAL A 9 -30.55 -1.03 20.66
CA VAL A 9 -31.02 -2.41 20.48
C VAL A 9 -31.78 -2.50 19.16
N TYR A 10 -31.30 -3.34 18.24
CA TYR A 10 -32.00 -3.62 17.00
C TYR A 10 -32.79 -4.93 17.11
N LYS A 11 -34.13 -4.84 16.93
CA LYS A 11 -35.00 -6.00 16.95
C LYS A 11 -35.02 -6.68 15.58
N VAL A 12 -34.38 -7.82 15.49
CA VAL A 12 -34.36 -8.64 14.27
C VAL A 12 -35.71 -9.34 14.09
N ARG A 13 -36.31 -9.24 12.91
CA ARG A 13 -37.51 -9.98 12.55
C ARG A 13 -37.13 -11.32 11.95
N ARG A 14 -37.75 -12.40 12.43
CA ARG A 14 -37.59 -13.73 11.83
C ARG A 14 -38.19 -13.75 10.42
N ALA A 15 -37.39 -14.21 9.44
CA ALA A 15 -37.92 -14.48 8.10
C ALA A 15 -38.83 -15.74 8.17
N VAL A 16 -40.07 -15.62 7.70
CA VAL A 16 -41.05 -16.72 7.68
C VAL A 16 -41.01 -17.51 6.38
N HIS A 17 -40.35 -16.99 5.36
CA HIS A 17 -40.16 -17.64 4.06
C HIS A 17 -38.67 -17.54 3.64
N PRO A 18 -38.19 -18.42 2.70
CA PRO A 18 -36.85 -18.29 2.15
C PRO A 18 -36.63 -16.91 1.56
N ILE A 19 -35.54 -16.23 1.98
CA ILE A 19 -35.18 -14.92 1.45
C ILE A 19 -34.60 -15.10 0.04
N ARG A 20 -35.19 -14.43 -0.94
CA ARG A 20 -34.67 -14.29 -2.30
C ARG A 20 -34.40 -12.81 -2.54
N ALA A 21 -33.19 -12.39 -2.40
CA ALA A 21 -32.78 -11.01 -2.57
C ALA A 21 -31.39 -10.96 -3.23
N CYS A 22 -31.19 -9.94 -4.08
CA CYS A 22 -29.88 -9.55 -4.56
C CYS A 22 -29.43 -8.33 -3.76
N VAL A 23 -28.29 -8.41 -3.12
CA VAL A 23 -27.74 -7.33 -2.30
C VAL A 23 -26.42 -6.89 -2.91
N THR A 24 -26.31 -5.61 -3.25
CA THR A 24 -25.03 -5.01 -3.64
C THR A 24 -24.29 -4.56 -2.37
N VAL A 25 -23.11 -5.12 -2.15
CA VAL A 25 -22.24 -4.73 -1.04
C VAL A 25 -21.27 -3.65 -1.49
N PRO A 26 -20.86 -2.73 -0.60
CA PRO A 26 -19.80 -1.77 -0.91
C PRO A 26 -18.47 -2.48 -1.15
N GLY A 27 -17.56 -1.81 -1.85
CA GLY A 27 -16.19 -2.30 -2.06
C GLY A 27 -15.47 -2.61 -0.75
N SER A 28 -14.49 -3.49 -0.81
CA SER A 28 -13.68 -3.85 0.36
C SER A 28 -12.52 -2.86 0.52
N LYS A 29 -12.35 -2.28 1.72
CA LYS A 29 -11.23 -1.40 2.07
C LYS A 29 -9.87 -2.04 1.77
N SER A 30 -9.68 -3.28 2.23
CA SER A 30 -8.42 -3.99 2.04
C SER A 30 -8.13 -4.33 0.58
N VAL A 31 -9.15 -4.66 -0.20
CA VAL A 31 -8.99 -4.93 -1.64
C VAL A 31 -8.67 -3.64 -2.37
N THR A 32 -9.39 -2.55 -2.08
CA THR A 32 -9.13 -1.24 -2.69
C THR A 32 -7.68 -0.79 -2.47
N ASN A 33 -7.18 -0.82 -1.24
CA ASN A 33 -5.81 -0.38 -0.96
C ASN A 33 -4.75 -1.26 -1.65
N ARG A 34 -4.98 -2.57 -1.75
CA ARG A 34 -4.08 -3.46 -2.52
C ARG A 34 -4.15 -3.18 -4.01
N ALA A 35 -5.35 -2.95 -4.55
CA ALA A 35 -5.52 -2.61 -5.95
C ALA A 35 -4.84 -1.28 -6.32
N LEU A 36 -4.95 -0.26 -5.46
CA LEU A 36 -4.24 1.02 -5.61
C LEU A 36 -2.72 0.81 -5.63
N PHE A 37 -2.21 -0.01 -4.70
CA PHE A 37 -0.79 -0.34 -4.67
C PHE A 37 -0.33 -1.04 -5.96
N MET A 38 -1.03 -2.10 -6.37
CA MET A 38 -0.70 -2.84 -7.60
C MET A 38 -0.79 -1.96 -8.84
N ALA A 39 -1.79 -1.08 -8.92
CA ALA A 39 -1.94 -0.14 -10.03
C ALA A 39 -0.76 0.85 -10.11
N ALA A 40 -0.30 1.38 -8.97
CA ALA A 40 0.86 2.27 -8.91
C ALA A 40 2.16 1.56 -9.32
N MET A 41 2.29 0.27 -8.96
CA MET A 41 3.48 -0.54 -9.30
C MET A 41 3.44 -1.13 -10.71
N ALA A 42 2.27 -1.23 -11.34
CA ALA A 42 2.12 -1.73 -12.71
C ALA A 42 2.75 -0.79 -13.74
N CYS A 43 2.90 -1.28 -14.97
CA CYS A 43 3.23 -0.43 -16.13
C CYS A 43 1.97 0.00 -16.83
N GLY A 44 1.78 1.32 -17.04
CA GLY A 44 0.71 1.89 -17.86
C GLY A 44 -0.54 2.22 -17.06
N HIS A 45 -1.61 2.48 -17.79
CA HIS A 45 -2.86 2.99 -17.27
C HIS A 45 -3.72 1.87 -16.67
N THR A 46 -4.17 2.05 -15.44
CA THR A 46 -5.05 1.10 -14.72
C THR A 46 -6.31 1.80 -14.28
N VAL A 47 -7.44 1.16 -14.50
CA VAL A 47 -8.77 1.62 -14.07
C VAL A 47 -9.29 0.67 -12.99
N LEU A 48 -9.67 1.21 -11.85
CA LEU A 48 -10.25 0.49 -10.72
C LEU A 48 -11.71 0.90 -10.56
N ASP A 49 -12.62 0.01 -10.90
CA ASP A 49 -14.05 0.21 -10.70
C ASP A 49 -14.53 -0.41 -9.37
N GLY A 50 -15.50 0.23 -8.72
CA GLY A 50 -16.06 -0.22 -7.45
C GLY A 50 -15.14 0.02 -6.24
N ALA A 51 -14.23 0.97 -6.33
CA ALA A 51 -13.36 1.36 -5.23
C ALA A 51 -14.17 1.82 -4.01
N LEU A 52 -13.70 1.45 -2.80
CA LEU A 52 -14.27 1.96 -1.57
C LEU A 52 -13.52 3.24 -1.15
N PHE A 53 -14.21 4.37 -1.13
CA PHE A 53 -13.68 5.63 -0.61
C PHE A 53 -13.90 5.70 0.90
N SER A 54 -12.92 5.22 1.65
CA SER A 54 -12.79 5.36 3.10
C SER A 54 -11.63 6.31 3.41
N ASP A 55 -11.52 6.73 4.67
CA ASP A 55 -10.37 7.55 5.09
C ASP A 55 -9.03 6.88 4.74
N ASP A 56 -8.93 5.55 4.92
CA ASP A 56 -7.73 4.78 4.57
C ASP A 56 -7.39 4.86 3.07
N SER A 57 -8.38 4.70 2.19
CA SER A 57 -8.14 4.77 0.74
C SER A 57 -7.86 6.20 0.26
N ARG A 58 -8.48 7.21 0.89
CA ARG A 58 -8.16 8.62 0.61
C ARG A 58 -6.72 8.96 1.01
N HIS A 59 -6.26 8.52 2.19
CA HIS A 59 -4.86 8.67 2.58
C HIS A 59 -3.90 7.94 1.63
N PHE A 60 -4.30 6.76 1.13
CA PHE A 60 -3.49 6.04 0.15
C PHE A 60 -3.38 6.83 -1.16
N ILE A 61 -4.51 7.27 -1.72
CA ILE A 61 -4.57 8.09 -2.94
C ILE A 61 -3.77 9.37 -2.78
N GLY A 62 -4.00 10.15 -1.72
CA GLY A 62 -3.25 11.38 -1.47
C GLY A 62 -1.75 11.16 -1.28
N SER A 63 -1.35 9.99 -0.76
CA SER A 63 0.07 9.60 -0.70
C SER A 63 0.64 9.33 -2.09
N LEU A 64 -0.09 8.67 -2.99
CA LEU A 64 0.34 8.46 -4.37
C LEU A 64 0.46 9.78 -5.13
N GLU A 65 -0.50 10.69 -4.98
CA GLU A 65 -0.45 12.04 -5.55
C GLU A 65 0.77 12.83 -5.05
N ALA A 66 1.05 12.79 -3.73
CA ALA A 66 2.23 13.43 -3.14
C ALA A 66 3.55 12.84 -3.67
N LEU A 67 3.56 11.56 -4.04
CA LEU A 67 4.68 10.89 -4.68
C LEU A 67 4.79 11.18 -6.18
N GLY A 68 3.83 11.94 -6.75
CA GLY A 68 3.82 12.42 -8.12
C GLY A 68 3.13 11.49 -9.12
N TYR A 69 2.42 10.46 -8.67
CA TYR A 69 1.60 9.65 -9.58
C TYR A 69 0.44 10.46 -10.12
N ASN A 70 0.10 10.22 -11.39
CA ASN A 70 -1.12 10.74 -11.98
C ASN A 70 -2.29 9.86 -11.54
N VAL A 71 -3.18 10.42 -10.72
CA VAL A 71 -4.35 9.73 -10.17
C VAL A 71 -5.59 10.55 -10.48
N ALA A 72 -6.58 9.95 -11.15
CA ALA A 72 -7.89 10.55 -11.34
C ALA A 72 -8.93 9.81 -10.49
N VAL A 73 -9.77 10.56 -9.79
CA VAL A 73 -10.74 10.01 -8.84
C VAL A 73 -12.14 10.45 -9.20
N ASP A 74 -13.05 9.49 -9.35
CA ASP A 74 -14.49 9.71 -9.44
C ASP A 74 -15.18 8.96 -8.27
N GLU A 75 -15.53 9.70 -7.23
CA GLU A 75 -16.21 9.13 -6.07
C GLU A 75 -17.68 8.76 -6.35
N VAL A 76 -18.31 9.41 -7.34
CA VAL A 76 -19.69 9.16 -7.69
C VAL A 76 -19.80 7.81 -8.38
N ASP A 77 -18.96 7.57 -9.37
CA ASP A 77 -18.90 6.31 -10.11
C ASP A 77 -18.01 5.26 -9.41
N LYS A 78 -17.43 5.60 -8.24
CA LYS A 78 -16.53 4.73 -7.46
C LYS A 78 -15.34 4.23 -8.28
N ARG A 79 -14.76 5.13 -9.04
CA ARG A 79 -13.69 4.84 -10.00
C ARG A 79 -12.41 5.57 -9.62
N VAL A 80 -11.28 4.88 -9.78
CA VAL A 80 -9.94 5.46 -9.65
C VAL A 80 -9.11 5.04 -10.84
N GLU A 81 -8.45 5.98 -11.49
CA GLU A 81 -7.54 5.75 -12.60
C GLU A 81 -6.12 6.12 -12.17
N ILE A 82 -5.14 5.28 -12.47
CA ILE A 82 -3.76 5.47 -12.04
C ILE A 82 -2.83 5.13 -13.19
N ASP A 83 -1.87 6.02 -13.47
CA ASP A 83 -0.76 5.76 -14.38
C ASP A 83 0.43 5.19 -13.60
N GLY A 84 0.59 3.87 -13.64
CA GLY A 84 1.65 3.15 -12.99
C GLY A 84 2.95 3.19 -13.82
N LEU A 85 4.10 3.19 -13.15
CA LEU A 85 5.41 3.37 -13.76
C LEU A 85 6.34 2.16 -13.59
N GLY A 86 5.78 0.96 -13.40
CA GLY A 86 6.56 -0.27 -13.31
C GLY A 86 7.51 -0.28 -12.13
N GLY A 87 7.03 0.09 -10.96
CA GLY A 87 7.82 0.13 -9.72
C GLY A 87 8.68 1.39 -9.55
N LYS A 88 8.71 2.30 -10.52
CA LYS A 88 9.37 3.60 -10.36
C LYS A 88 8.43 4.58 -9.66
N ILE A 89 8.96 5.32 -8.70
CA ILE A 89 8.24 6.42 -8.05
C ILE A 89 8.60 7.71 -8.79
N PRO A 90 7.60 8.51 -9.24
CA PRO A 90 7.86 9.72 -10.02
C PRO A 90 8.79 10.70 -9.30
N ASN A 91 8.48 11.03 -8.05
CA ASN A 91 9.29 11.93 -7.23
C ASN A 91 10.28 11.12 -6.39
N ARG A 92 11.58 11.41 -6.50
CA ARG A 92 12.62 10.75 -5.69
C ARG A 92 12.68 11.23 -4.24
N THR A 93 11.95 12.27 -3.92
CA THR A 93 11.83 12.82 -2.56
C THR A 93 10.40 13.25 -2.32
N GLY A 94 9.92 13.12 -1.10
CA GLY A 94 8.57 13.55 -0.77
C GLY A 94 8.20 13.28 0.67
N THR A 95 7.07 13.84 1.06
CA THR A 95 6.45 13.56 2.36
C THR A 95 5.05 13.07 2.12
N ILE A 96 4.71 11.96 2.74
CA ILE A 96 3.36 11.37 2.70
C ILE A 96 2.75 11.33 4.10
N ASP A 97 1.43 11.34 4.16
CA ASP A 97 0.67 11.15 5.40
C ASP A 97 -0.30 9.99 5.22
N VAL A 98 -0.03 8.89 5.93
CA VAL A 98 -0.83 7.67 5.86
C VAL A 98 -2.03 7.71 6.82
N GLY A 99 -2.23 8.79 7.56
CA GLY A 99 -3.32 8.94 8.51
C GLY A 99 -3.32 7.85 9.58
N SER A 100 -4.47 7.22 9.79
CA SER A 100 -4.62 6.04 10.66
C SER A 100 -4.62 4.72 9.88
N ALA A 101 -4.36 4.75 8.57
CA ALA A 101 -4.50 3.65 7.64
C ALA A 101 -3.35 2.63 7.74
N GLY A 102 -3.53 1.59 8.55
CA GLY A 102 -2.50 0.58 8.76
C GLY A 102 -2.05 -0.16 7.50
N THR A 103 -2.92 -0.35 6.51
CA THR A 103 -2.57 -0.96 5.23
C THR A 103 -1.72 -0.01 4.39
N ALA A 104 -2.12 1.27 4.29
CA ALA A 104 -1.36 2.29 3.59
C ALA A 104 0.04 2.45 4.21
N ALA A 105 0.12 2.57 5.54
CA ALA A 105 1.38 2.67 6.26
C ALA A 105 2.36 1.55 5.88
N ARG A 106 1.91 0.30 5.87
CA ARG A 106 2.78 -0.85 5.61
C ARG A 106 3.17 -0.99 4.15
N PHE A 107 2.20 -0.88 3.24
CA PHE A 107 2.47 -1.05 1.81
C PHE A 107 3.32 0.09 1.24
N LEU A 108 2.98 1.34 1.59
CA LEU A 108 3.77 2.49 1.14
C LEU A 108 5.18 2.49 1.76
N THR A 109 5.34 2.08 3.03
CA THR A 109 6.68 1.93 3.62
C THR A 109 7.53 0.93 2.84
N ALA A 110 6.98 -0.24 2.48
CA ALA A 110 7.71 -1.23 1.68
C ALA A 110 8.05 -0.68 0.29
N MET A 111 7.09 -0.04 -0.40
CA MET A 111 7.30 0.58 -1.70
C MET A 111 8.42 1.62 -1.68
N LEU A 112 8.41 2.52 -0.69
CA LEU A 112 9.38 3.58 -0.55
C LEU A 112 10.77 3.06 -0.16
N ALA A 113 10.83 2.06 0.71
CA ALA A 113 12.08 1.43 1.15
C ALA A 113 12.80 0.68 0.01
N LEU A 114 12.05 0.14 -0.94
CA LEU A 114 12.59 -0.58 -2.09
C LEU A 114 12.87 0.35 -3.29
N SER A 115 12.54 1.63 -3.21
CA SER A 115 12.81 2.64 -4.24
C SER A 115 14.25 3.16 -4.16
N ASP A 116 14.61 4.06 -5.06
CA ASP A 116 15.90 4.76 -5.08
C ASP A 116 15.82 6.20 -4.53
N GLY A 117 14.79 6.49 -3.72
CA GLY A 117 14.49 7.82 -3.19
C GLY A 117 14.65 7.96 -1.68
N GLY A 118 14.34 9.16 -1.19
CA GLY A 118 14.31 9.49 0.23
C GLY A 118 12.99 10.18 0.62
N TYR A 119 12.26 9.61 1.58
CA TYR A 119 10.90 10.04 1.88
C TYR A 119 10.66 10.18 3.37
N THR A 120 9.72 11.05 3.73
CA THR A 120 9.18 11.15 5.09
C THR A 120 7.78 10.56 5.13
N ILE A 121 7.52 9.68 6.07
CA ILE A 121 6.22 9.05 6.28
C ILE A 121 5.65 9.55 7.60
N ASN A 122 4.59 10.35 7.51
CA ASN A 122 3.82 10.84 8.65
C ASN A 122 2.58 9.97 8.89
N ALA A 123 2.08 10.03 10.13
CA ALA A 123 0.89 9.31 10.53
C ALA A 123 0.20 10.02 11.71
N THR A 124 -1.09 9.74 11.92
CA THR A 124 -1.80 10.18 13.11
C THR A 124 -1.25 9.53 14.38
N PRO A 125 -1.45 10.12 15.58
CA PRO A 125 -1.02 9.52 16.86
C PRO A 125 -1.54 8.08 17.06
N GLN A 126 -2.75 7.77 16.56
CA GLN A 126 -3.31 6.43 16.62
C GLN A 126 -2.49 5.41 15.80
N MET A 127 -1.97 5.81 14.65
CA MET A 127 -1.11 4.93 13.83
C MET A 127 0.31 4.89 14.37
N GLN A 128 0.83 6.00 14.88
CA GLN A 128 2.14 6.08 15.53
C GLN A 128 2.26 5.12 16.72
N ALA A 129 1.16 4.90 17.47
CA ALA A 129 1.12 3.94 18.56
C ALA A 129 1.20 2.47 18.11
N ARG A 130 1.11 2.18 16.81
CA ARG A 130 1.17 0.81 16.28
C ARG A 130 2.61 0.45 15.89
N PRO A 131 3.14 -0.67 16.41
CA PRO A 131 4.50 -1.08 16.08
C PRO A 131 4.64 -1.46 14.61
N MET A 132 5.74 -1.08 14.01
CA MET A 132 6.15 -1.36 12.65
C MET A 132 7.58 -1.97 12.58
N ASP A 133 8.17 -2.23 13.74
CA ASP A 133 9.54 -2.71 13.94
C ASP A 133 9.89 -3.89 13.04
N SER A 134 9.06 -4.95 13.03
CA SER A 134 9.31 -6.15 12.20
C SER A 134 9.40 -5.84 10.70
N LEU A 135 8.60 -4.87 10.21
CA LEU A 135 8.68 -4.45 8.81
C LEU A 135 9.95 -3.62 8.54
N PHE A 136 10.28 -2.69 9.44
CA PHE A 136 11.49 -1.88 9.28
C PHE A 136 12.76 -2.73 9.34
N GLU A 137 12.83 -3.72 10.22
CA GLU A 137 13.94 -4.66 10.31
C GLU A 137 14.11 -5.46 9.01
N ALA A 138 13.03 -6.05 8.51
CA ALA A 138 13.05 -6.80 7.26
C ALA A 138 13.48 -5.93 6.05
N LEU A 139 12.99 -4.68 5.98
CA LEU A 139 13.38 -3.75 4.93
C LEU A 139 14.82 -3.26 5.07
N THR A 140 15.33 -3.18 6.31
CA THR A 140 16.74 -2.86 6.58
C THR A 140 17.65 -4.00 6.13
N GLU A 141 17.26 -5.26 6.31
CA GLU A 141 17.98 -6.42 5.75
C GLU A 141 18.05 -6.35 4.21
N LEU A 142 17.03 -5.78 3.57
CA LEU A 142 17.01 -5.51 2.13
C LEU A 142 17.80 -4.26 1.72
N GLY A 143 18.39 -3.54 2.68
CA GLY A 143 19.30 -2.42 2.44
C GLY A 143 18.66 -1.03 2.57
N ALA A 144 17.41 -0.91 2.99
CA ALA A 144 16.80 0.38 3.28
C ALA A 144 17.36 0.98 4.57
N GLU A 145 17.39 2.30 4.65
CA GLU A 145 17.83 3.04 5.82
C GLU A 145 16.64 3.80 6.44
N PHE A 146 16.48 3.71 7.77
CA PHE A 146 15.41 4.39 8.50
C PHE A 146 15.96 5.35 9.54
N GLU A 147 15.48 6.60 9.53
CA GLU A 147 15.69 7.60 10.58
C GLU A 147 14.36 7.78 11.32
N TYR A 148 14.31 7.38 12.58
CA TYR A 148 13.10 7.53 13.42
C TYR A 148 12.97 8.97 13.87
N LEU A 149 11.83 9.61 13.60
CA LEU A 149 11.52 10.97 14.02
C LEU A 149 10.80 11.03 15.38
N GLY A 150 10.44 9.87 15.90
CA GLY A 150 9.78 9.65 17.18
C GLY A 150 10.31 8.40 17.86
N GLU A 151 9.42 7.54 18.34
CA GLU A 151 9.74 6.29 18.99
C GLU A 151 10.33 5.28 17.99
N LYS A 152 11.41 4.58 18.37
CA LYS A 152 12.02 3.55 17.53
C LYS A 152 11.02 2.43 17.23
N GLY A 153 10.97 2.01 15.97
CA GLY A 153 10.05 0.98 15.52
C GLY A 153 8.64 1.49 15.19
N HIS A 154 8.43 2.81 15.25
CA HIS A 154 7.14 3.45 15.00
C HIS A 154 7.26 4.58 13.98
N LEU A 155 6.13 4.98 13.38
CA LEU A 155 6.04 6.22 12.61
C LEU A 155 6.05 7.44 13.58
N PRO A 156 6.46 8.64 13.14
CA PRO A 156 6.93 8.97 11.80
C PRO A 156 8.41 8.59 11.59
N VAL A 157 8.76 8.33 10.32
CA VAL A 157 10.12 7.99 9.93
C VAL A 157 10.53 8.69 8.65
N LYS A 158 11.86 8.90 8.48
CA LYS A 158 12.43 9.07 7.14
C LYS A 158 12.94 7.73 6.66
N VAL A 159 12.64 7.39 5.43
CA VAL A 159 13.12 6.20 4.76
C VAL A 159 13.98 6.59 3.57
N ARG A 160 15.13 5.94 3.43
CA ARG A 160 15.97 6.02 2.24
C ARG A 160 16.08 4.64 1.64
N GLY A 161 15.52 4.50 0.44
CA GLY A 161 15.66 3.28 -0.35
C GLY A 161 17.01 3.23 -1.05
N ARG A 162 17.50 2.01 -1.27
CA ARG A 162 18.73 1.80 -2.05
C ARG A 162 18.48 1.28 -3.46
N GLY A 163 17.23 1.26 -3.89
CA GLY A 163 16.81 0.66 -5.14
C GLY A 163 16.85 -0.88 -5.09
N CYS A 164 15.96 -1.52 -5.82
CA CYS A 164 16.07 -2.94 -6.06
C CYS A 164 17.22 -3.17 -7.06
N HIS A 165 18.40 -3.48 -6.57
CA HIS A 165 19.50 -3.96 -7.41
C HIS A 165 19.18 -5.40 -7.83
N GLY A 166 18.60 -5.60 -9.03
CA GLY A 166 18.48 -6.95 -9.55
C GLY A 166 17.38 -7.23 -10.56
N VAL A 167 16.36 -6.39 -10.67
CA VAL A 167 15.35 -6.57 -11.72
C VAL A 167 15.36 -5.33 -12.62
N PRO A 168 16.05 -5.35 -13.78
CA PRO A 168 15.88 -4.29 -14.75
C PRO A 168 14.47 -4.40 -15.31
N TYR A 169 13.53 -3.57 -14.84
CA TYR A 169 12.32 -3.29 -15.59
C TYR A 169 12.73 -2.62 -16.90
N LYS A 170 13.04 -3.47 -17.89
CA LYS A 170 13.32 -3.01 -19.25
C LYS A 170 12.00 -2.50 -19.82
N ASN A 171 11.94 -1.20 -20.11
CA ASN A 171 10.97 -0.55 -20.99
C ASN A 171 9.53 -0.43 -20.48
N CYS A 172 9.32 0.20 -19.34
CA CYS A 172 8.03 0.85 -19.05
C CYS A 172 8.03 2.23 -19.73
N SER A 173 7.55 2.29 -20.95
CA SER A 173 7.15 3.54 -21.61
C SER A 173 5.61 3.55 -21.62
N PRO A 174 4.95 4.68 -21.32
CA PRO A 174 3.50 4.79 -21.38
C PRO A 174 2.91 4.39 -22.74
N ASP A 175 3.70 4.51 -23.80
CA ASP A 175 3.31 4.23 -25.17
C ASP A 175 3.39 2.73 -25.53
N ASN A 176 3.82 1.85 -24.64
CA ASN A 176 4.08 0.44 -24.93
C ASN A 176 3.22 -0.53 -24.08
N ALA A 177 1.96 -0.16 -23.82
CA ALA A 177 0.98 -0.95 -23.07
C ALA A 177 0.61 -2.32 -23.71
N GLN A 178 1.21 -2.67 -24.85
CA GLN A 178 0.95 -3.94 -25.55
C GLN A 178 1.99 -5.03 -25.32
N ASN A 179 3.06 -4.76 -24.61
CA ASN A 179 4.05 -5.78 -24.26
C ASN A 179 3.79 -6.32 -22.86
N THR A 180 2.94 -7.32 -22.76
CA THR A 180 2.94 -8.30 -21.67
C THR A 180 4.35 -8.89 -21.60
N ALA A 181 5.22 -8.31 -20.78
CA ALA A 181 6.51 -8.87 -20.51
C ALA A 181 6.29 -10.17 -19.72
N LEU A 182 6.30 -11.27 -20.43
CA LEU A 182 6.63 -12.58 -19.87
C LEU A 182 7.88 -12.35 -19.01
N MET A 183 7.83 -12.77 -17.75
CA MET A 183 9.03 -12.90 -16.93
C MET A 183 10.01 -13.77 -17.70
N ASP A 184 11.00 -13.13 -18.32
CA ASP A 184 12.16 -13.84 -18.83
C ASP A 184 12.95 -14.32 -17.63
N THR A 185 12.77 -15.59 -17.27
CA THR A 185 13.62 -16.30 -16.34
C THR A 185 14.97 -16.61 -16.98
N GLY A 186 15.48 -15.66 -17.81
CA GLY A 186 16.76 -15.73 -18.48
C GLY A 186 17.90 -15.77 -17.49
N THR A 187 18.56 -16.91 -17.44
CA THR A 187 19.92 -17.23 -16.96
C THR A 187 20.63 -16.06 -16.26
N GLY A 188 20.37 -15.90 -14.97
CA GLY A 188 21.06 -14.93 -14.11
C GLY A 188 22.55 -15.26 -14.00
N ASN A 189 23.38 -14.27 -14.12
CA ASN A 189 24.78 -14.32 -13.75
C ASN A 189 24.93 -14.77 -12.28
N ALA A 190 26.02 -15.47 -11.97
CA ALA A 190 26.33 -16.12 -10.68
C ALA A 190 26.38 -15.21 -9.43
N GLY A 191 25.77 -14.02 -9.46
CA GLY A 191 25.63 -13.06 -8.35
C GLY A 191 24.22 -12.92 -7.79
N ASP A 192 23.19 -13.44 -8.48
CA ASP A 192 21.79 -13.27 -8.11
C ASP A 192 21.33 -14.40 -7.17
N ARG A 193 21.84 -14.41 -5.95
CA ARG A 193 21.22 -15.24 -4.89
C ARG A 193 19.94 -14.54 -4.44
N PRO A 194 18.81 -15.27 -4.32
CA PRO A 194 17.60 -14.68 -3.76
C PRO A 194 17.89 -14.14 -2.36
N ALA A 195 17.46 -12.90 -2.10
CA ALA A 195 17.59 -12.33 -0.78
C ALA A 195 16.73 -13.15 0.20
N VAL A 196 17.31 -13.58 1.30
CA VAL A 196 16.59 -14.22 2.41
C VAL A 196 16.31 -13.16 3.44
N VAL A 197 15.03 -12.95 3.74
CA VAL A 197 14.57 -11.96 4.71
C VAL A 197 13.78 -12.66 5.80
N HIS A 198 14.06 -12.31 7.04
CA HIS A 198 13.33 -12.81 8.19
C HIS A 198 12.30 -11.77 8.63
N ILE A 199 11.06 -12.19 8.80
CA ILE A 199 9.99 -11.30 9.25
C ILE A 199 9.15 -11.97 10.33
N ASP A 200 8.97 -11.29 11.46
CA ASP A 200 8.04 -11.70 12.49
C ASP A 200 6.62 -11.27 12.12
N ILE A 201 5.74 -12.24 11.89
CA ILE A 201 4.32 -12.05 11.56
C ILE A 201 3.39 -12.27 12.76
N SER A 202 3.93 -12.49 13.95
CA SER A 202 3.12 -12.79 15.15
C SER A 202 2.13 -11.67 15.48
N ARG A 203 2.49 -10.42 15.20
CA ARG A 203 1.65 -9.24 15.45
C ARG A 203 0.77 -8.87 14.26
N SER A 204 1.18 -9.13 13.02
CA SER A 204 0.41 -8.77 11.82
C SER A 204 0.92 -9.47 10.57
N THR A 205 0.04 -10.20 9.89
CA THR A 205 0.31 -10.75 8.56
C THR A 205 0.39 -9.68 7.46
N GLN A 206 0.01 -8.43 7.75
CA GLN A 206 0.13 -7.32 6.80
C GLN A 206 1.59 -6.97 6.50
N PHE A 207 2.52 -7.24 7.42
CA PHE A 207 3.96 -7.05 7.18
C PHE A 207 4.45 -7.95 6.04
N LEU A 208 4.09 -9.25 6.10
CA LEU A 208 4.42 -10.19 5.04
C LEU A 208 3.75 -9.80 3.71
N SER A 209 2.46 -9.41 3.76
CA SER A 209 1.75 -8.96 2.55
C SER A 209 2.42 -7.75 1.90
N ALA A 210 2.98 -6.83 2.68
CA ALA A 210 3.67 -5.65 2.16
C ALA A 210 4.98 -5.99 1.45
N LEU A 211 5.67 -7.06 1.87
CA LEU A 211 6.91 -7.53 1.23
C LEU A 211 6.66 -8.41 0.01
N MET A 212 5.50 -9.08 -0.05
CA MET A 212 5.17 -10.03 -1.14
C MET A 212 4.48 -9.37 -2.33
N MET A 213 4.04 -8.13 -2.23
CA MET A 213 3.38 -7.37 -3.29
C MET A 213 4.38 -6.51 -4.05
#